data_3db6693a8bcc1145e226b29db70e65d5
#
_entry.id   3db6693a8bcc1145e226b29db70e65d5
#
_cell.length_a   1.000
_cell.length_b   1.000
_cell.length_c   1.000
_cell.angle_alpha   90.00
_cell.angle_beta   90.00
_cell.angle_gamma   90.00
#
_symmetry.space_group_name_H-M   'P 1'
#
loop_
_entity.id
_entity.type
_entity.pdbx_description
1 polymer ?
#
loop_
_entity_poly.entity_id
_entity_poly.type
_entity_poly.pdbx_seq_one_letter_code
_entity_poly.pdbx_strand_id
1 'polypeptide(L)'
;MDSPSLYTVLIVDDDPVTRLLMKQSLQDPSLTIIEAQTGEQAIDLFAEHLPDITLLDVSMPGMDGFTCCRKLRLLPKGQQSAIVMVTIHDKVDDIEKAFEAGATDFITKPFKWPLFAHRIRYILKANNTLRELSQSRSKLAKAQAIAHLVYWEWNFKQNEIECSADLHQLLGIDDTSQGISFKQILRRIFPEDRPLFKQALRRAINNKYPYDIEYRIQSDNGQLFYLHERTEIIEDYSGWKIVGTLQDITSLKRSEQEIAYFTYYDTLTDLPNRRLFIEQLETAIARARHKNQSLTLMFIDLDHFKHINDTYGHAVGDALLCEAAARIKDCLRDADLIAVSKDKDDRVARFAGDEFTVMLTNIDNVDVLANIAQRIVAKFEKSFDIKGYNVFSTVSIGIALFPEDGDNVQSLMQHADVAMNHAKELGRNNYQFFSAEMNDYLYERLQTEQDLRQALERNEFLLFYQPQIDVKTQQIIGFEALLRWLHPIKGLLGPLTFIEVAEKTGLIIAIGEWVLQQACLQTRQWQKRFDIHWRVSVNLSAMQFNQQLLLEQVGQSLNN
;
A
#
# COMPACT_ATOMS: atom_id res chain seq x y z
N MET A 1 -44.41 33.35 13.42
CA MET A 1 -43.02 32.98 13.10
C MET A 1 -42.59 33.81 11.91
N ASP A 2 -41.84 34.89 12.16
CA ASP A 2 -41.40 35.79 11.11
C ASP A 2 -40.49 35.01 10.15
N SER A 3 -40.84 35.02 8.88
CA SER A 3 -39.96 34.49 7.83
C SER A 3 -38.67 35.28 7.87
N PRO A 4 -37.48 34.68 7.84
CA PRO A 4 -36.22 35.40 7.86
C PRO A 4 -36.19 36.38 6.68
N SER A 5 -35.86 37.65 6.96
CA SER A 5 -35.71 38.67 5.92
C SER A 5 -34.64 38.23 4.93
N LEU A 6 -34.98 38.31 3.64
CA LEU A 6 -34.09 37.83 2.57
C LEU A 6 -32.98 38.84 2.24
N TYR A 7 -33.21 40.14 2.46
CA TYR A 7 -32.30 41.22 2.12
C TYR A 7 -32.21 42.28 3.21
N THR A 8 -31.02 42.86 3.39
CA THR A 8 -30.79 43.98 4.30
C THR A 8 -30.57 45.27 3.51
N VAL A 9 -31.34 46.30 3.83
CA VAL A 9 -31.30 47.61 3.22
C VAL A 9 -30.78 48.62 4.23
N LEU A 10 -29.69 49.34 3.93
CA LEU A 10 -29.20 50.45 4.73
C LEU A 10 -29.67 51.75 4.09
N ILE A 11 -30.43 52.56 4.81
CA ILE A 11 -30.88 53.91 4.40
C ILE A 11 -30.03 54.93 5.12
N VAL A 12 -29.36 55.80 4.35
CA VAL A 12 -28.47 56.85 4.87
C VAL A 12 -28.97 58.20 4.34
N ASP A 13 -29.51 59.04 5.19
CA ASP A 13 -30.00 60.36 4.86
C ASP A 13 -30.03 61.18 6.17
N ASP A 14 -29.71 62.43 6.19
CA ASP A 14 -29.74 63.28 7.40
C ASP A 14 -31.14 63.78 7.77
N ASP A 15 -32.03 63.85 6.76
CA ASP A 15 -33.44 64.22 6.99
C ASP A 15 -34.27 63.03 7.52
N PRO A 16 -34.80 63.13 8.79
CA PRO A 16 -35.58 62.07 9.39
C PRO A 16 -36.92 61.78 8.66
N VAL A 17 -37.45 62.80 7.96
CA VAL A 17 -38.71 62.61 7.19
C VAL A 17 -38.46 61.80 5.95
N THR A 18 -37.38 62.09 5.24
CA THR A 18 -36.96 61.33 4.05
C THR A 18 -36.64 59.88 4.40
N ARG A 19 -35.92 59.60 5.49
CA ARG A 19 -35.67 58.26 5.96
C ARG A 19 -36.96 57.49 6.27
N LEU A 20 -37.90 58.14 6.99
CA LEU A 20 -39.16 57.52 7.34
C LEU A 20 -39.99 57.16 6.10
N LEU A 21 -40.06 58.05 5.13
CA LEU A 21 -40.78 57.80 3.87
C LEU A 21 -40.14 56.74 3.02
N MET A 22 -38.82 56.68 2.91
CA MET A 22 -38.10 55.57 2.26
C MET A 22 -38.44 54.24 2.93
N LYS A 23 -38.35 54.18 4.26
CA LYS A 23 -38.68 53.01 5.06
C LYS A 23 -40.11 52.56 4.84
N GLN A 24 -41.07 53.47 4.87
CA GLN A 24 -42.50 53.16 4.62
C GLN A 24 -42.74 52.65 3.20
N SER A 25 -42.05 53.20 2.19
CA SER A 25 -42.16 52.76 0.80
C SER A 25 -41.58 51.38 0.52
N LEU A 26 -40.65 50.96 1.39
CA LEU A 26 -39.96 49.67 1.30
C LEU A 26 -40.51 48.64 2.32
N GLN A 27 -41.73 48.82 2.86
CA GLN A 27 -42.38 47.86 3.74
C GLN A 27 -42.66 46.56 2.98
N ASP A 28 -41.79 45.57 3.22
CA ASP A 28 -41.87 44.23 2.64
C ASP A 28 -41.33 43.24 3.68
N PRO A 29 -42.02 42.15 4.00
CA PRO A 29 -41.54 41.15 4.97
C PRO A 29 -40.19 40.55 4.64
N SER A 30 -39.75 40.62 3.38
CA SER A 30 -38.44 40.11 2.91
C SER A 30 -37.31 41.09 3.17
N LEU A 31 -37.56 42.33 3.63
CA LEU A 31 -36.56 43.37 3.82
C LEU A 31 -36.33 43.71 5.29
N THR A 32 -35.09 43.68 5.74
CA THR A 32 -34.65 44.31 7.01
C THR A 32 -34.10 45.69 6.70
N ILE A 33 -34.65 46.73 7.30
CA ILE A 33 -34.22 48.12 7.05
C ILE A 33 -33.44 48.62 8.25
N ILE A 34 -32.25 49.13 7.98
CA ILE A 34 -31.32 49.76 8.91
C ILE A 34 -31.20 51.23 8.52
N GLU A 35 -31.16 52.14 9.50
CA GLU A 35 -31.09 53.55 9.25
C GLU A 35 -29.82 54.20 9.82
N ALA A 36 -29.19 55.05 9.04
CA ALA A 36 -28.09 55.90 9.46
C ALA A 36 -28.39 57.37 9.20
N GLN A 37 -27.94 58.24 10.08
CA GLN A 37 -28.16 59.69 9.98
C GLN A 37 -26.97 60.44 9.40
N THR A 38 -25.78 59.81 9.43
CA THR A 38 -24.51 60.40 8.93
C THR A 38 -23.71 59.35 8.17
N GLY A 39 -22.74 59.80 7.34
CA GLY A 39 -21.84 58.93 6.61
C GLY A 39 -20.95 58.10 7.54
N GLU A 40 -20.54 58.62 8.69
CA GLU A 40 -19.75 57.87 9.69
C GLU A 40 -20.57 56.72 10.25
N GLN A 41 -21.82 56.98 10.69
CA GLN A 41 -22.71 55.94 11.20
C GLN A 41 -23.00 54.88 10.13
N ALA A 42 -23.11 55.31 8.85
CA ALA A 42 -23.33 54.39 7.75
C ALA A 42 -22.17 53.40 7.55
N ILE A 43 -20.91 53.85 7.75
CA ILE A 43 -19.71 53.00 7.65
C ILE A 43 -19.76 51.94 8.76
N ASP A 44 -20.07 52.33 10.01
CA ASP A 44 -20.13 51.41 11.16
C ASP A 44 -21.24 50.34 10.96
N LEU A 45 -22.43 50.77 10.61
CA LEU A 45 -23.59 49.91 10.37
C LEU A 45 -23.41 49.00 9.15
N PHE A 46 -22.70 49.51 8.11
CA PHE A 46 -22.33 48.68 6.96
C PHE A 46 -21.37 47.57 7.34
N ALA A 47 -20.38 47.86 8.13
CA ALA A 47 -19.39 46.86 8.60
C ALA A 47 -20.04 45.82 9.53
N GLU A 48 -21.02 46.22 10.36
CA GLU A 48 -21.70 45.31 11.28
C GLU A 48 -22.74 44.43 10.59
N HIS A 49 -23.56 45.01 9.72
CA HIS A 49 -24.74 44.32 9.15
C HIS A 49 -24.58 43.85 7.72
N LEU A 50 -23.52 44.28 7.02
CA LEU A 50 -23.17 43.89 5.64
C LEU A 50 -24.36 43.95 4.66
N PRO A 51 -25.03 45.13 4.48
CA PRO A 51 -26.28 45.26 3.75
C PRO A 51 -26.14 44.85 2.27
N ASP A 52 -27.24 44.34 1.69
CA ASP A 52 -27.30 43.96 0.28
C ASP A 52 -27.43 45.18 -0.65
N ILE A 53 -28.05 46.24 -0.12
CA ILE A 53 -28.16 47.53 -0.79
C ILE A 53 -28.07 48.68 0.24
N THR A 54 -27.41 49.75 -0.16
CA THR A 54 -27.31 51.00 0.60
C THR A 54 -27.88 52.14 -0.23
N LEU A 55 -28.88 52.81 0.31
CA LEU A 55 -29.44 54.05 -0.22
C LEU A 55 -28.75 55.20 0.48
N LEU A 56 -27.97 55.98 -0.24
CA LEU A 56 -27.01 56.92 0.32
C LEU A 56 -27.27 58.34 -0.19
N ASP A 57 -27.70 59.22 0.67
CA ASP A 57 -27.87 60.62 0.30
C ASP A 57 -26.52 61.26 -0.03
N VAL A 58 -26.51 62.11 -1.05
CA VAL A 58 -25.30 62.83 -1.48
C VAL A 58 -24.98 64.00 -0.54
N SER A 59 -26.03 64.72 -0.11
CA SER A 59 -25.88 66.00 0.58
C SER A 59 -26.08 65.85 2.10
N MET A 60 -25.12 65.35 2.79
CA MET A 60 -25.16 65.17 4.22
C MET A 60 -24.13 66.07 4.95
N PRO A 61 -24.44 66.55 6.19
CA PRO A 61 -23.46 67.28 6.96
C PRO A 61 -22.30 66.40 7.42
N GLY A 62 -21.10 66.96 7.43
CA GLY A 62 -19.88 66.22 7.79
C GLY A 62 -19.27 65.45 6.61
N MET A 63 -19.56 64.16 6.50
CA MET A 63 -19.08 63.33 5.37
C MET A 63 -20.14 63.30 4.26
N ASP A 64 -19.77 63.81 3.09
CA ASP A 64 -20.66 63.74 1.91
C ASP A 64 -20.85 62.30 1.39
N GLY A 65 -21.94 62.07 0.65
CA GLY A 65 -22.27 60.74 0.12
C GLY A 65 -21.21 60.16 -0.82
N PHE A 66 -20.49 60.97 -1.61
CA PHE A 66 -19.45 60.48 -2.49
C PHE A 66 -18.25 59.91 -1.71
N THR A 67 -17.84 60.62 -0.65
CA THR A 67 -16.78 60.18 0.23
C THR A 67 -17.19 58.95 1.02
N CYS A 68 -18.43 58.91 1.50
CA CYS A 68 -18.98 57.74 2.17
C CYS A 68 -18.98 56.52 1.21
N CYS A 69 -19.48 56.67 -0.02
CA CYS A 69 -19.49 55.59 -1.03
C CYS A 69 -18.11 55.00 -1.27
N ARG A 70 -17.07 55.87 -1.48
CA ARG A 70 -15.69 55.39 -1.65
C ARG A 70 -15.21 54.56 -0.46
N LYS A 71 -15.50 55.02 0.78
CA LYS A 71 -15.12 54.27 1.99
C LYS A 71 -15.88 52.96 2.13
N LEU A 72 -17.18 52.91 1.83
CA LEU A 72 -18.00 51.70 1.86
C LEU A 72 -17.46 50.64 0.87
N ARG A 73 -16.96 51.08 -0.31
CA ARG A 73 -16.36 50.17 -1.31
C ARG A 73 -15.07 49.49 -0.83
N LEU A 74 -14.39 50.04 0.14
CA LEU A 74 -13.17 49.48 0.74
C LEU A 74 -13.48 48.48 1.86
N LEU A 75 -14.70 48.42 2.36
CA LEU A 75 -15.12 47.50 3.41
C LEU A 75 -15.35 46.09 2.90
N PRO A 76 -15.30 45.06 3.77
CA PRO A 76 -15.75 43.70 3.44
C PRO A 76 -17.14 43.71 2.83
N LYS A 77 -17.36 42.95 1.74
CA LYS A 77 -18.55 42.97 0.89
C LYS A 77 -18.89 44.31 0.22
N GLY A 78 -18.13 45.37 0.42
CA GLY A 78 -18.36 46.67 -0.20
C GLY A 78 -18.43 46.64 -1.73
N GLN A 79 -17.65 45.78 -2.37
CA GLN A 79 -17.69 45.57 -3.82
C GLN A 79 -18.91 44.79 -4.30
N GLN A 80 -19.56 44.02 -3.41
CA GLN A 80 -20.68 43.14 -3.74
C GLN A 80 -22.05 43.73 -3.40
N SER A 81 -22.09 44.72 -2.51
CA SER A 81 -23.33 45.43 -2.12
C SER A 81 -23.71 46.47 -3.17
N ALA A 82 -24.97 46.57 -3.49
CA ALA A 82 -25.45 47.67 -4.34
C ALA A 82 -25.43 48.98 -3.55
N ILE A 83 -24.84 50.06 -4.08
CA ILE A 83 -24.89 51.40 -3.48
C ILE A 83 -25.63 52.30 -4.47
N VAL A 84 -26.77 52.80 -4.01
CA VAL A 84 -27.64 53.70 -4.79
C VAL A 84 -27.53 55.10 -4.18
N MET A 85 -26.96 55.98 -4.96
CA MET A 85 -26.86 57.41 -4.54
C MET A 85 -28.20 58.10 -4.69
N VAL A 86 -28.58 58.89 -3.70
CA VAL A 86 -29.78 59.69 -3.68
C VAL A 86 -29.36 61.16 -3.77
N THR A 87 -29.86 61.87 -4.77
CA THR A 87 -29.45 63.26 -5.04
C THR A 87 -30.63 64.17 -5.35
N ILE A 88 -30.47 65.47 -5.10
CA ILE A 88 -31.44 66.50 -5.50
C ILE A 88 -31.18 66.96 -6.92
N HIS A 89 -29.95 66.76 -7.42
CA HIS A 89 -29.51 67.29 -8.71
C HIS A 89 -29.50 66.20 -9.76
N ASP A 90 -30.03 66.52 -10.94
CA ASP A 90 -30.07 65.70 -12.15
C ASP A 90 -29.01 66.09 -13.18
N LYS A 91 -27.98 66.88 -12.74
CA LYS A 91 -26.87 67.29 -13.60
C LYS A 91 -25.96 66.13 -13.93
N VAL A 92 -25.55 66.07 -15.17
CA VAL A 92 -24.66 65.00 -15.68
C VAL A 92 -23.38 64.86 -14.85
N ASP A 93 -22.77 65.98 -14.44
CA ASP A 93 -21.57 65.99 -13.62
C ASP A 93 -21.73 65.33 -12.25
N ASP A 94 -22.89 65.39 -11.62
CA ASP A 94 -23.13 64.75 -10.32
C ASP A 94 -23.41 63.25 -10.46
N ILE A 95 -23.98 62.86 -11.60
CA ILE A 95 -24.17 61.44 -11.96
C ILE A 95 -22.82 60.80 -12.23
N GLU A 96 -21.95 61.45 -13.01
CA GLU A 96 -20.60 60.94 -13.30
C GLU A 96 -19.79 60.76 -11.98
N LYS A 97 -19.81 61.73 -11.11
CA LYS A 97 -19.13 61.63 -9.77
C LYS A 97 -19.68 60.48 -8.95
N ALA A 98 -20.99 60.19 -9.02
CA ALA A 98 -21.56 59.06 -8.29
C ALA A 98 -20.98 57.73 -8.79
N PHE A 99 -20.90 57.50 -10.09
CA PHE A 99 -20.29 56.31 -10.65
C PHE A 99 -18.76 56.26 -10.40
N GLU A 100 -18.06 57.38 -10.52
CA GLU A 100 -16.63 57.45 -10.15
C GLU A 100 -16.37 57.14 -8.66
N ALA A 101 -17.31 57.49 -7.75
CA ALA A 101 -17.27 57.11 -6.38
C ALA A 101 -17.58 55.60 -6.12
N GLY A 102 -18.01 54.87 -7.18
CA GLY A 102 -18.32 53.46 -7.13
C GLY A 102 -19.82 53.15 -6.85
N ALA A 103 -20.74 54.08 -7.07
CA ALA A 103 -22.17 53.83 -7.00
C ALA A 103 -22.61 52.79 -8.03
N THR A 104 -23.59 51.95 -7.69
CA THR A 104 -24.23 51.00 -8.62
C THR A 104 -25.31 51.66 -9.43
N ASP A 105 -26.03 52.62 -8.86
CA ASP A 105 -27.09 53.38 -9.46
C ASP A 105 -27.31 54.71 -8.73
N PHE A 106 -28.15 55.59 -9.27
CA PHE A 106 -28.58 56.82 -8.58
C PHE A 106 -30.09 57.05 -8.72
N ILE A 107 -30.67 57.79 -7.78
CA ILE A 107 -32.06 58.17 -7.79
C ILE A 107 -32.19 59.66 -7.40
N THR A 108 -33.00 60.39 -8.15
CA THR A 108 -33.21 61.82 -7.90
C THR A 108 -34.42 62.08 -7.03
N LYS A 109 -34.31 63.06 -6.13
CA LYS A 109 -35.41 63.64 -5.36
C LYS A 109 -36.10 64.74 -6.22
N PRO A 110 -37.46 64.90 -6.19
CA PRO A 110 -38.43 64.19 -5.32
C PRO A 110 -38.81 62.80 -5.84
N PHE A 111 -38.99 61.88 -4.89
CA PHE A 111 -39.29 60.48 -5.23
C PHE A 111 -40.74 60.31 -5.74
N LYS A 112 -40.89 59.47 -6.78
CA LYS A 112 -42.17 58.82 -7.11
C LYS A 112 -42.22 57.49 -6.35
N TRP A 113 -42.77 57.46 -5.15
CA TRP A 113 -42.69 56.36 -4.19
C TRP A 113 -42.98 54.97 -4.75
N PRO A 114 -44.05 54.74 -5.53
CA PRO A 114 -44.27 53.41 -6.14
C PRO A 114 -43.11 52.99 -7.07
N LEU A 115 -42.60 53.90 -7.85
CA LEU A 115 -41.50 53.64 -8.78
C LEU A 115 -40.20 53.43 -8.03
N PHE A 116 -39.95 54.15 -6.96
CA PHE A 116 -38.79 54.00 -6.05
C PHE A 116 -38.72 52.58 -5.50
N ALA A 117 -39.79 52.08 -4.88
CA ALA A 117 -39.81 50.75 -4.31
C ALA A 117 -39.60 49.64 -5.35
N HIS A 118 -40.16 49.80 -6.57
CA HIS A 118 -39.94 48.88 -7.69
C HIS A 118 -38.49 48.88 -8.15
N ARG A 119 -37.85 50.05 -8.26
CA ARG A 119 -36.47 50.20 -8.69
C ARG A 119 -35.50 49.55 -7.72
N ILE A 120 -35.70 49.76 -6.39
CA ILE A 120 -34.87 49.12 -5.37
C ILE A 120 -35.00 47.61 -5.42
N ARG A 121 -36.20 47.05 -5.55
CA ARG A 121 -36.38 45.60 -5.69
C ARG A 121 -35.73 45.03 -6.96
N TYR A 122 -35.78 45.77 -8.08
CA TYR A 122 -35.13 45.37 -9.29
C TYR A 122 -33.59 45.31 -9.13
N ILE A 123 -33.00 46.35 -8.51
CA ILE A 123 -31.57 46.41 -8.26
C ILE A 123 -31.12 45.27 -7.34
N LEU A 124 -31.86 45.01 -6.26
CA LEU A 124 -31.61 43.89 -5.36
C LEU A 124 -31.63 42.55 -6.08
N LYS A 125 -32.65 42.29 -6.90
CA LYS A 125 -32.78 41.05 -7.67
C LYS A 125 -31.63 40.89 -8.70
N ALA A 126 -31.30 41.95 -9.44
CA ALA A 126 -30.24 41.93 -10.42
C ALA A 126 -28.88 41.67 -9.76
N ASN A 127 -28.60 42.35 -8.65
CA ASN A 127 -27.36 42.17 -7.89
C ASN A 127 -27.21 40.74 -7.31
N ASN A 128 -28.31 40.21 -6.79
CA ASN A 128 -28.33 38.83 -6.28
C ASN A 128 -28.08 37.80 -7.38
N THR A 129 -28.69 37.95 -8.56
CA THR A 129 -28.49 37.04 -9.70
C THR A 129 -27.02 37.05 -10.17
N LEU A 130 -26.42 38.24 -10.27
CA LEU A 130 -24.99 38.37 -10.62
C LEU A 130 -24.07 37.70 -9.58
N ARG A 131 -24.44 37.84 -8.31
CA ARG A 131 -23.69 37.23 -7.18
C ARG A 131 -23.79 35.69 -7.22
N GLU A 132 -24.99 35.15 -7.42
CA GLU A 132 -25.22 33.71 -7.58
C GLU A 132 -24.44 33.13 -8.76
N LEU A 133 -24.48 33.81 -9.90
CA LEU A 133 -23.71 33.41 -11.08
C LEU A 133 -22.19 33.39 -10.82
N SER A 134 -21.67 34.46 -10.17
CA SER A 134 -20.25 34.54 -9.82
C SER A 134 -19.84 33.45 -8.83
N GLN A 135 -20.67 33.18 -7.82
CA GLN A 135 -20.43 32.09 -6.88
C GLN A 135 -20.50 30.71 -7.54
N SER A 136 -21.45 30.49 -8.43
CA SER A 136 -21.56 29.25 -9.19
C SER A 136 -20.34 29.01 -10.06
N ARG A 137 -19.90 30.05 -10.79
CA ARG A 137 -18.66 29.98 -11.60
C ARG A 137 -17.43 29.66 -10.75
N SER A 138 -17.29 30.30 -9.57
CA SER A 138 -16.18 30.04 -8.66
C SER A 138 -16.20 28.62 -8.09
N LYS A 139 -17.39 28.09 -7.76
CA LYS A 139 -17.54 26.70 -7.29
C LYS A 139 -17.18 25.70 -8.39
N LEU A 140 -17.64 25.94 -9.63
CA LEU A 140 -17.31 25.09 -10.77
C LEU A 140 -15.80 25.09 -11.06
N ALA A 141 -15.16 26.26 -11.08
CA ALA A 141 -13.73 26.37 -11.28
C ALA A 141 -12.92 25.62 -10.19
N LYS A 142 -13.34 25.74 -8.93
CA LYS A 142 -12.73 24.99 -7.83
C LYS A 142 -12.92 23.48 -7.95
N ALA A 143 -14.12 23.03 -8.33
CA ALA A 143 -14.41 21.61 -8.54
C ALA A 143 -13.56 21.02 -9.68
N GLN A 144 -13.42 21.75 -10.78
CA GLN A 144 -12.55 21.37 -11.90
C GLN A 144 -11.08 21.28 -11.50
N ALA A 145 -10.57 22.25 -10.73
CA ALA A 145 -9.20 22.24 -10.23
C ALA A 145 -8.93 21.05 -9.27
N ILE A 146 -9.87 20.75 -8.36
CA ILE A 146 -9.75 19.60 -7.44
C ILE A 146 -9.75 18.27 -8.22
N ALA A 147 -10.57 18.16 -9.26
CA ALA A 147 -10.66 16.96 -10.08
C ALA A 147 -9.54 16.86 -11.12
N HIS A 148 -8.64 17.84 -11.20
CA HIS A 148 -7.59 17.95 -12.23
C HIS A 148 -8.16 17.78 -13.65
N LEU A 149 -9.35 18.35 -13.89
CA LEU A 149 -10.04 18.28 -15.16
C LEU A 149 -9.73 19.53 -15.98
N VAL A 150 -9.14 19.31 -17.13
CA VAL A 150 -8.92 20.33 -18.15
C VAL A 150 -10.05 20.27 -19.16
N TYR A 151 -10.67 21.41 -19.43
CA TYR A 151 -11.72 21.55 -20.44
C TYR A 151 -11.14 22.12 -21.72
N TRP A 152 -11.60 21.61 -22.87
CA TRP A 152 -11.30 22.15 -24.16
C TRP A 152 -12.50 22.06 -25.12
N GLU A 153 -12.53 22.97 -26.06
CA GLU A 153 -13.59 23.06 -27.05
C GLU A 153 -12.97 23.37 -28.41
N TRP A 154 -13.36 22.64 -29.43
CA TRP A 154 -12.90 22.87 -30.80
C TRP A 154 -14.06 23.26 -31.70
N ASN A 155 -14.02 24.51 -32.21
CA ASN A 155 -14.95 25.03 -33.20
C ASN A 155 -14.39 24.82 -34.61
N PHE A 156 -15.03 23.96 -35.42
CA PHE A 156 -14.56 23.63 -36.76
C PHE A 156 -14.67 24.77 -37.78
N LYS A 157 -15.67 25.66 -37.63
CA LYS A 157 -15.84 26.79 -38.54
C LYS A 157 -14.73 27.82 -38.40
N GLN A 158 -14.28 28.04 -37.17
CA GLN A 158 -13.25 29.02 -36.84
C GLN A 158 -11.86 28.37 -36.78
N ASN A 159 -11.78 27.04 -36.73
CA ASN A 159 -10.57 26.26 -36.52
C ASN A 159 -9.78 26.69 -35.26
N GLU A 160 -10.52 27.10 -34.23
CA GLU A 160 -9.96 27.56 -32.96
C GLU A 160 -10.24 26.52 -31.86
N ILE A 161 -9.22 26.29 -31.04
CA ILE A 161 -9.32 25.47 -29.85
C ILE A 161 -9.29 26.40 -28.63
N GLU A 162 -10.42 26.49 -27.95
CA GLU A 162 -10.50 27.15 -26.65
C GLU A 162 -10.23 26.10 -25.55
N CYS A 163 -9.42 26.46 -24.57
CA CYS A 163 -9.11 25.56 -23.48
C CYS A 163 -8.94 26.32 -22.17
N SER A 164 -9.08 25.60 -21.06
CA SER A 164 -8.75 26.15 -19.73
C SER A 164 -7.24 26.39 -19.62
N ALA A 165 -6.85 27.37 -18.80
CA ALA A 165 -5.43 27.73 -18.59
C ALA A 165 -4.57 26.53 -18.13
N ASP A 166 -5.17 25.59 -17.42
CA ASP A 166 -4.52 24.38 -16.92
C ASP A 166 -3.99 23.46 -18.03
N LEU A 167 -4.55 23.54 -19.26
CA LEU A 167 -4.05 22.75 -20.39
C LEU A 167 -2.64 23.18 -20.80
N HIS A 168 -2.34 24.45 -20.75
CA HIS A 168 -1.01 24.97 -21.06
C HIS A 168 0.02 24.42 -20.07
N GLN A 169 -0.32 24.43 -18.78
CA GLN A 169 0.52 23.90 -17.72
C GLN A 169 0.72 22.40 -17.87
N LEU A 170 -0.35 21.63 -18.16
CA LEU A 170 -0.30 20.19 -18.36
C LEU A 170 0.58 19.80 -19.57
N LEU A 171 0.50 20.58 -20.65
CA LEU A 171 1.29 20.35 -21.86
C LEU A 171 2.71 20.93 -21.79
N GLY A 172 3.04 21.70 -20.73
CA GLY A 172 4.33 22.38 -20.59
C GLY A 172 4.54 23.50 -21.63
N ILE A 173 3.47 24.23 -21.98
CA ILE A 173 3.51 25.33 -22.97
C ILE A 173 3.59 26.67 -22.21
N ASP A 174 4.73 27.35 -22.29
CA ASP A 174 4.96 28.62 -21.58
C ASP A 174 4.23 29.82 -22.22
N ASP A 175 3.93 29.77 -23.53
CA ASP A 175 3.28 30.86 -24.24
C ASP A 175 1.75 30.70 -24.26
N THR A 176 1.09 31.39 -23.34
CA THR A 176 -0.38 31.44 -23.23
C THR A 176 -1.03 32.48 -24.16
N SER A 177 -0.23 33.27 -24.89
CA SER A 177 -0.72 34.36 -25.72
C SER A 177 -1.25 33.90 -27.09
N GLN A 178 -0.87 32.71 -27.53
CA GLN A 178 -1.35 32.10 -28.77
C GLN A 178 -2.13 30.82 -28.42
N GLY A 179 -3.32 30.66 -29.01
CA GLY A 179 -4.12 29.45 -28.84
C GLY A 179 -3.34 28.18 -29.21
N ILE A 180 -3.65 27.07 -28.55
CA ILE A 180 -2.99 25.77 -28.78
C ILE A 180 -3.45 25.22 -30.13
N SER A 181 -2.49 24.92 -31.01
CA SER A 181 -2.80 24.27 -32.29
C SER A 181 -2.86 22.75 -32.13
N PHE A 182 -3.74 22.11 -32.85
CA PHE A 182 -3.84 20.63 -32.88
C PHE A 182 -2.50 19.94 -33.22
N LYS A 183 -1.66 20.57 -34.06
CA LYS A 183 -0.34 20.05 -34.42
C LYS A 183 0.62 20.00 -33.21
N GLN A 184 0.50 20.96 -32.31
CA GLN A 184 1.31 21.00 -31.08
C GLN A 184 0.89 19.88 -30.12
N ILE A 185 -0.41 19.63 -29.95
CA ILE A 185 -0.93 18.50 -29.14
C ILE A 185 -0.45 17.19 -29.75
N LEU A 186 -0.64 16.98 -31.05
CA LEU A 186 -0.29 15.70 -31.69
C LEU A 186 1.21 15.37 -31.62
N ARG A 187 2.08 16.38 -31.59
CA ARG A 187 3.53 16.16 -31.44
C ARG A 187 3.89 15.61 -30.06
N ARG A 188 3.18 16.00 -29.01
CA ARG A 188 3.41 15.58 -27.64
C ARG A 188 2.84 14.20 -27.33
N ILE A 189 1.86 13.73 -28.10
CA ILE A 189 1.34 12.38 -27.96
C ILE A 189 2.46 11.38 -28.25
N PHE A 190 2.59 10.39 -27.36
CA PHE A 190 3.59 9.33 -27.49
C PHE A 190 3.45 8.64 -28.87
N PRO A 191 4.55 8.34 -29.58
CA PRO A 191 4.48 7.86 -30.97
C PRO A 191 3.57 6.64 -31.18
N GLU A 192 3.58 5.71 -30.23
CA GLU A 192 2.76 4.50 -30.31
C GLU A 192 1.25 4.77 -30.15
N ASP A 193 0.86 5.84 -29.44
CA ASP A 193 -0.54 6.17 -29.16
C ASP A 193 -1.16 7.08 -30.22
N ARG A 194 -0.33 7.70 -31.10
CA ARG A 194 -0.79 8.59 -32.18
C ARG A 194 -1.78 7.95 -33.15
N PRO A 195 -1.64 6.67 -33.55
CA PRO A 195 -2.62 6.04 -34.45
C PRO A 195 -4.01 5.93 -33.81
N LEU A 196 -4.07 5.52 -32.52
CA LEU A 196 -5.31 5.42 -31.76
C LEU A 196 -6.00 6.77 -31.68
N PHE A 197 -5.28 7.81 -31.26
CA PHE A 197 -5.80 9.16 -31.14
C PHE A 197 -6.33 9.71 -32.48
N LYS A 198 -5.56 9.57 -33.56
CA LYS A 198 -5.99 10.00 -34.90
C LYS A 198 -7.24 9.28 -35.39
N GLN A 199 -7.37 7.99 -35.08
CA GLN A 199 -8.54 7.21 -35.46
C GLN A 199 -9.78 7.68 -34.69
N ALA A 200 -9.66 7.87 -33.36
CA ALA A 200 -10.73 8.37 -32.50
C ALA A 200 -11.23 9.74 -32.98
N LEU A 201 -10.30 10.66 -33.19
CA LEU A 201 -10.62 12.01 -33.69
C LEU A 201 -11.27 12.02 -35.09
N ARG A 202 -10.78 11.21 -36.04
CA ARG A 202 -11.41 11.07 -37.34
C ARG A 202 -12.86 10.59 -37.26
N ARG A 203 -13.15 9.65 -36.35
CA ARG A 203 -14.52 9.18 -36.10
C ARG A 203 -15.41 10.28 -35.52
N ALA A 204 -14.86 11.09 -34.61
CA ALA A 204 -15.58 12.22 -34.04
C ALA A 204 -15.92 13.26 -35.10
N ILE A 205 -14.95 13.62 -35.97
CA ILE A 205 -15.14 14.62 -37.04
C ILE A 205 -16.10 14.13 -38.13
N ASN A 206 -15.89 12.92 -38.65
CA ASN A 206 -16.61 12.44 -39.84
C ASN A 206 -18.00 11.87 -39.48
N ASN A 207 -18.10 11.17 -38.32
CA ASN A 207 -19.29 10.41 -37.99
C ASN A 207 -20.06 11.04 -36.81
N LYS A 208 -19.60 12.16 -36.28
CA LYS A 208 -20.16 12.80 -35.07
C LYS A 208 -20.27 11.80 -33.92
N TYR A 209 -19.26 10.95 -33.74
CA TYR A 209 -19.22 9.92 -32.69
C TYR A 209 -18.24 10.34 -31.60
N PRO A 210 -18.69 10.57 -30.35
CA PRO A 210 -17.82 10.93 -29.25
C PRO A 210 -16.81 9.82 -28.96
N TYR A 211 -15.67 10.15 -28.35
CA TYR A 211 -14.67 9.18 -27.95
C TYR A 211 -14.29 9.31 -26.48
N ASP A 212 -13.80 8.20 -25.95
CA ASP A 212 -13.32 8.03 -24.60
C ASP A 212 -12.04 7.19 -24.70
N ILE A 213 -10.87 7.80 -24.50
CA ILE A 213 -9.58 7.16 -24.72
C ILE A 213 -8.55 7.59 -23.68
N GLU A 214 -7.64 6.67 -23.39
CA GLU A 214 -6.43 6.94 -22.62
C GLU A 214 -5.22 6.95 -23.56
N TYR A 215 -4.29 7.90 -23.35
CA TYR A 215 -3.06 7.99 -24.12
C TYR A 215 -1.96 8.71 -23.35
N ARG A 216 -0.72 8.52 -23.77
CA ARG A 216 0.46 9.11 -23.14
C ARG A 216 0.88 10.37 -23.88
N ILE A 217 1.29 11.39 -23.13
CA ILE A 217 1.96 12.57 -23.67
C ILE A 217 3.34 12.72 -23.01
N GLN A 218 4.24 13.34 -23.76
CA GLN A 218 5.54 13.76 -23.26
C GLN A 218 5.61 15.28 -23.30
N SER A 219 5.83 15.90 -22.14
CA SER A 219 6.05 17.34 -22.04
C SER A 219 7.43 17.75 -22.59
N ASP A 220 7.65 19.04 -22.81
CA ASP A 220 8.90 19.57 -23.39
C ASP A 220 10.12 19.30 -22.48
N ASN A 221 9.93 19.13 -21.17
CA ASN A 221 10.97 18.72 -20.21
C ASN A 221 11.20 17.19 -20.17
N GLY A 222 10.54 16.41 -21.04
CA GLY A 222 10.68 14.97 -21.11
C GLY A 222 9.83 14.15 -20.14
N GLN A 223 9.02 14.79 -19.30
CA GLN A 223 8.15 14.11 -18.35
C GLN A 223 6.97 13.43 -19.06
N LEU A 224 6.69 12.18 -18.68
CA LEU A 224 5.58 11.37 -19.22
C LEU A 224 4.34 11.55 -18.35
N PHE A 225 3.22 11.86 -19.00
CA PHE A 225 1.88 11.92 -18.39
C PHE A 225 0.94 10.93 -19.07
N TYR A 226 0.05 10.36 -18.31
CA TYR A 226 -1.08 9.55 -18.78
C TYR A 226 -2.33 10.41 -18.73
N LEU A 227 -2.98 10.59 -19.89
CA LEU A 227 -4.20 11.38 -19.99
C LEU A 227 -5.37 10.50 -20.33
N HIS A 228 -6.51 10.77 -19.69
CA HIS A 228 -7.81 10.24 -20.06
C HIS A 228 -8.63 11.36 -20.69
N GLU A 229 -9.04 11.17 -21.93
CA GLU A 229 -9.79 12.15 -22.69
C GLU A 229 -11.17 11.61 -23.04
N ARG A 230 -12.18 12.39 -22.65
CA ARG A 230 -13.57 12.12 -22.97
C ARG A 230 -14.15 13.29 -23.73
N THR A 231 -14.86 13.02 -24.82
CA THR A 231 -15.43 14.05 -25.68
C THR A 231 -16.92 13.88 -25.84
N GLU A 232 -17.58 15.02 -26.10
CA GLU A 232 -18.99 15.11 -26.51
C GLU A 232 -19.09 15.99 -27.77
N ILE A 233 -20.15 15.77 -28.54
CA ILE A 233 -20.42 16.57 -29.73
C ILE A 233 -21.67 17.39 -29.47
N ILE A 234 -21.52 18.71 -29.53
CA ILE A 234 -22.59 19.67 -29.24
C ILE A 234 -22.89 20.45 -30.54
N GLU A 235 -24.16 20.63 -30.83
CA GLU A 235 -24.65 21.47 -31.94
C GLU A 235 -25.36 22.69 -31.35
N ASP A 236 -24.86 23.88 -31.70
CA ASP A 236 -25.43 25.15 -31.28
C ASP A 236 -25.66 26.09 -32.49
N TYR A 237 -26.07 27.33 -32.24
CA TYR A 237 -26.32 28.32 -33.29
C TYR A 237 -25.09 28.67 -34.15
N SER A 238 -23.88 28.41 -33.64
CA SER A 238 -22.60 28.60 -34.34
C SER A 238 -22.22 27.40 -35.23
N GLY A 239 -22.89 26.25 -35.06
CA GLY A 239 -22.65 25.00 -35.75
C GLY A 239 -22.31 23.90 -34.76
N TRP A 240 -21.74 22.79 -35.23
CA TRP A 240 -21.31 21.73 -34.37
C TRP A 240 -19.86 21.89 -33.92
N LYS A 241 -19.58 21.49 -32.70
CA LYS A 241 -18.27 21.55 -32.04
C LYS A 241 -18.00 20.29 -31.26
N ILE A 242 -16.75 19.96 -31.06
CA ILE A 242 -16.32 18.93 -30.12
C ILE A 242 -15.92 19.61 -28.82
N VAL A 243 -16.46 19.10 -27.74
CA VAL A 243 -16.14 19.52 -26.38
C VAL A 243 -15.49 18.33 -25.69
N GLY A 244 -14.40 18.56 -24.99
CA GLY A 244 -13.68 17.49 -24.32
C GLY A 244 -13.21 17.87 -22.92
N THR A 245 -13.07 16.84 -22.10
CA THR A 245 -12.37 16.92 -20.84
C THR A 245 -11.14 16.03 -20.88
N LEU A 246 -10.04 16.56 -20.36
CA LEU A 246 -8.77 15.86 -20.16
C LEU A 246 -8.54 15.73 -18.67
N GLN A 247 -8.23 14.54 -18.23
CA GLN A 247 -7.84 14.25 -16.85
C GLN A 247 -6.43 13.68 -16.82
N ASP A 248 -5.58 14.23 -15.97
CA ASP A 248 -4.29 13.61 -15.65
C ASP A 248 -4.52 12.41 -14.73
N ILE A 249 -4.30 11.21 -15.25
CA ILE A 249 -4.40 9.93 -14.54
C ILE A 249 -3.03 9.33 -14.22
N THR A 250 -1.96 10.14 -14.27
CA THR A 250 -0.58 9.65 -14.09
C THR A 250 -0.39 9.06 -12.70
N SER A 251 -0.91 9.70 -11.65
CA SER A 251 -0.85 9.18 -10.29
C SER A 251 -1.61 7.86 -10.15
N LEU A 252 -2.79 7.78 -10.77
CA LEU A 252 -3.60 6.56 -10.77
C LEU A 252 -2.86 5.41 -11.46
N LYS A 253 -2.31 5.65 -12.66
CA LYS A 253 -1.55 4.63 -13.42
C LYS A 253 -0.29 4.17 -12.68
N ARG A 254 0.42 5.09 -12.02
CA ARG A 254 1.57 4.72 -11.18
C ARG A 254 1.15 3.84 -10.02
N SER A 255 0.08 4.22 -9.31
CA SER A 255 -0.44 3.41 -8.21
C SER A 255 -0.93 2.03 -8.68
N GLU A 256 -1.60 1.95 -9.84
CA GLU A 256 -1.99 0.67 -10.44
C GLU A 256 -0.76 -0.21 -10.76
N GLN A 257 0.29 0.39 -11.33
CA GLN A 257 1.56 -0.31 -11.62
C GLN A 257 2.28 -0.75 -10.35
N GLU A 258 2.33 0.10 -9.32
CA GLU A 258 2.88 -0.24 -8.01
C GLU A 258 2.10 -1.37 -7.33
N ILE A 259 0.77 -1.29 -7.33
CA ILE A 259 -0.09 -2.36 -6.79
C ILE A 259 0.13 -3.67 -7.56
N ALA A 260 0.18 -3.62 -8.88
CA ALA A 260 0.47 -4.79 -9.70
C ALA A 260 1.84 -5.36 -9.39
N TYR A 261 2.85 -4.50 -9.23
CA TYR A 261 4.19 -4.89 -8.86
C TYR A 261 4.21 -5.57 -7.48
N PHE A 262 3.66 -4.94 -6.44
CA PHE A 262 3.59 -5.52 -5.09
C PHE A 262 2.75 -6.80 -5.01
N THR A 263 1.80 -6.97 -5.94
CA THR A 263 0.99 -8.19 -6.02
C THR A 263 1.81 -9.40 -6.48
N TYR A 264 2.84 -9.19 -7.30
CA TYR A 264 3.58 -10.24 -7.97
C TYR A 264 5.07 -10.33 -7.62
N TYR A 265 5.64 -9.28 -7.02
CA TYR A 265 7.08 -9.24 -6.67
C TYR A 265 7.29 -8.99 -5.18
N ASP A 266 8.39 -9.53 -4.66
CA ASP A 266 8.88 -9.27 -3.32
C ASP A 266 9.63 -7.92 -3.29
N THR A 267 9.20 -7.02 -2.41
CA THR A 267 9.71 -5.64 -2.36
C THR A 267 11.14 -5.50 -1.87
N LEU A 268 11.66 -6.53 -1.18
CA LEU A 268 13.01 -6.51 -0.65
C LEU A 268 14.03 -7.00 -1.67
N THR A 269 13.72 -8.12 -2.33
CA THR A 269 14.67 -8.84 -3.20
C THR A 269 14.45 -8.62 -4.68
N ASP A 270 13.34 -7.97 -5.06
CA ASP A 270 12.94 -7.74 -6.45
C ASP A 270 12.73 -9.04 -7.25
N LEU A 271 12.49 -10.13 -6.53
CA LEU A 271 12.16 -11.43 -7.09
C LEU A 271 10.66 -11.60 -7.24
N PRO A 272 10.18 -12.49 -8.13
CA PRO A 272 8.83 -13.02 -8.04
C PRO A 272 8.49 -13.45 -6.62
N ASN A 273 7.30 -13.07 -6.16
CA ASN A 273 6.80 -13.54 -4.88
C ASN A 273 6.12 -14.91 -5.04
N ARG A 274 5.63 -15.46 -3.92
CA ARG A 274 4.93 -16.76 -3.88
C ARG A 274 3.80 -16.83 -4.90
N ARG A 275 3.01 -15.77 -5.05
CA ARG A 275 1.85 -15.77 -5.95
C ARG A 275 2.26 -15.90 -7.41
N LEU A 276 3.16 -15.04 -7.86
CA LEU A 276 3.66 -15.09 -9.24
C LEU A 276 4.36 -16.42 -9.52
N PHE A 277 5.13 -16.93 -8.56
CA PHE A 277 5.81 -18.21 -8.72
C PHE A 277 4.85 -19.37 -8.92
N ILE A 278 3.77 -19.46 -8.13
CA ILE A 278 2.75 -20.51 -8.26
C ILE A 278 2.07 -20.44 -9.65
N GLU A 279 1.64 -19.25 -10.09
CA GLU A 279 1.03 -19.06 -11.41
C GLU A 279 1.98 -19.49 -12.56
N GLN A 280 3.27 -19.19 -12.39
CA GLN A 280 4.30 -19.58 -13.35
C GLN A 280 4.57 -21.09 -13.33
N LEU A 281 4.61 -21.71 -12.16
CA LEU A 281 4.81 -23.14 -11.98
C LEU A 281 3.63 -23.94 -12.58
N GLU A 282 2.38 -23.50 -12.37
CA GLU A 282 1.19 -24.07 -13.02
C GLU A 282 1.31 -24.07 -14.55
N THR A 283 1.72 -22.90 -15.08
CA THR A 283 1.91 -22.75 -16.52
C THR A 283 3.03 -23.65 -17.05
N ALA A 284 4.14 -23.75 -16.31
CA ALA A 284 5.28 -24.57 -16.69
C ALA A 284 4.95 -26.07 -16.64
N ILE A 285 4.24 -26.54 -15.60
CA ILE A 285 3.75 -27.94 -15.51
C ILE A 285 2.83 -28.28 -16.68
N ALA A 286 1.88 -27.39 -17.02
CA ALA A 286 0.99 -27.62 -18.14
C ALA A 286 1.75 -27.74 -19.47
N ARG A 287 2.78 -26.89 -19.69
CA ARG A 287 3.66 -26.96 -20.87
C ARG A 287 4.50 -28.25 -20.88
N ALA A 288 5.12 -28.58 -19.74
CA ALA A 288 5.94 -29.77 -19.59
C ALA A 288 5.13 -31.04 -19.88
N ARG A 289 3.92 -31.13 -19.35
CA ARG A 289 2.99 -32.23 -19.63
C ARG A 289 2.64 -32.35 -21.11
N HIS A 290 2.33 -31.23 -21.77
CA HIS A 290 1.98 -31.22 -23.21
C HIS A 290 3.17 -31.61 -24.10
N LYS A 291 4.39 -31.18 -23.72
CA LYS A 291 5.61 -31.45 -24.51
C LYS A 291 6.35 -32.71 -24.08
N ASN A 292 5.88 -33.42 -23.07
CA ASN A 292 6.54 -34.56 -22.43
C ASN A 292 7.97 -34.23 -21.98
N GLN A 293 8.10 -33.10 -21.29
CA GLN A 293 9.38 -32.57 -20.80
C GLN A 293 9.43 -32.63 -19.28
N SER A 294 10.63 -32.69 -18.71
CA SER A 294 10.86 -32.60 -17.27
C SER A 294 10.79 -31.16 -16.77
N LEU A 295 10.48 -31.02 -15.50
CA LEU A 295 10.58 -29.78 -14.74
C LEU A 295 11.14 -30.13 -13.36
N THR A 296 12.05 -29.31 -12.86
CA THR A 296 12.62 -29.44 -11.51
C THR A 296 12.23 -28.25 -10.66
N LEU A 297 11.77 -28.53 -9.46
CA LEU A 297 11.54 -27.55 -8.41
C LEU A 297 12.59 -27.72 -7.32
N MET A 298 13.30 -26.65 -6.97
CA MET A 298 14.18 -26.60 -5.81
C MET A 298 13.58 -25.66 -4.78
N PHE A 299 13.49 -26.10 -3.53
CA PHE A 299 13.22 -25.29 -2.36
C PHE A 299 14.53 -25.03 -1.63
N ILE A 300 14.82 -23.79 -1.28
CA ILE A 300 16.09 -23.35 -0.71
C ILE A 300 15.77 -22.52 0.55
N ASP A 301 16.39 -22.86 1.67
CA ASP A 301 16.21 -22.17 2.94
C ASP A 301 17.58 -21.74 3.49
N LEU A 302 17.66 -20.52 4.02
CA LEU A 302 18.89 -20.00 4.64
C LEU A 302 19.05 -20.54 6.07
N ASP A 303 20.04 -21.35 6.27
CA ASP A 303 20.31 -21.97 7.56
C ASP A 303 20.58 -20.91 8.65
N HIS A 304 19.92 -21.05 9.80
CA HIS A 304 20.08 -20.19 10.97
C HIS A 304 19.77 -18.71 10.76
N PHE A 305 18.96 -18.34 9.76
CA PHE A 305 18.62 -16.94 9.45
C PHE A 305 18.04 -16.19 10.64
N LYS A 306 17.17 -16.84 11.43
CA LYS A 306 16.65 -16.25 12.66
C LYS A 306 17.74 -15.83 13.64
N HIS A 307 18.77 -16.67 13.82
CA HIS A 307 19.89 -16.35 14.70
C HIS A 307 20.70 -15.15 14.20
N ILE A 308 20.81 -15.00 12.88
CA ILE A 308 21.46 -13.83 12.26
C ILE A 308 20.67 -12.56 12.58
N ASN A 309 19.34 -12.60 12.43
CA ASN A 309 18.49 -11.47 12.80
C ASN A 309 18.60 -11.12 14.27
N ASP A 310 18.60 -12.12 15.15
CA ASP A 310 18.67 -11.93 16.60
C ASP A 310 20.05 -11.35 17.02
N THR A 311 21.12 -11.66 16.27
CA THR A 311 22.50 -11.25 16.58
C THR A 311 22.86 -9.90 15.97
N TYR A 312 22.54 -9.67 14.68
CA TYR A 312 22.99 -8.51 13.92
C TYR A 312 21.87 -7.53 13.59
N GLY A 313 20.62 -7.87 13.91
CA GLY A 313 19.43 -7.08 13.63
C GLY A 313 18.86 -7.29 12.23
N HIS A 314 17.57 -6.96 12.07
CA HIS A 314 16.81 -7.17 10.81
C HIS A 314 17.41 -6.48 9.59
N ALA A 315 18.06 -5.31 9.77
CA ALA A 315 18.67 -4.59 8.65
C ALA A 315 19.87 -5.32 8.00
N VAL A 316 20.56 -6.19 8.76
CA VAL A 316 21.60 -7.08 8.23
C VAL A 316 20.97 -8.32 7.61
N GLY A 317 19.92 -8.86 8.23
CA GLY A 317 19.14 -9.96 7.65
C GLY A 317 18.52 -9.62 6.30
N ASP A 318 17.93 -8.43 6.17
CA ASP A 318 17.37 -7.95 4.91
C ASP A 318 18.44 -7.84 3.80
N ALA A 319 19.60 -7.31 4.14
CA ALA A 319 20.70 -7.23 3.19
C ALA A 319 21.27 -8.62 2.82
N LEU A 320 21.26 -9.57 3.78
CA LEU A 320 21.61 -10.96 3.52
C LEU A 320 20.65 -11.61 2.51
N LEU A 321 19.35 -11.38 2.66
CA LEU A 321 18.32 -11.88 1.73
C LEU A 321 18.52 -11.35 0.31
N CYS A 322 18.85 -10.07 0.15
CA CYS A 322 19.17 -9.48 -1.15
C CYS A 322 20.42 -10.12 -1.79
N GLU A 323 21.46 -10.30 -1.00
CA GLU A 323 22.70 -10.92 -1.49
C GLU A 323 22.53 -12.41 -1.79
N ALA A 324 21.72 -13.13 -0.99
CA ALA A 324 21.33 -14.51 -1.23
C ALA A 324 20.58 -14.66 -2.57
N ALA A 325 19.61 -13.77 -2.81
CA ALA A 325 18.89 -13.72 -4.08
C ALA A 325 19.84 -13.51 -5.28
N ALA A 326 20.80 -12.61 -5.16
CA ALA A 326 21.81 -12.35 -6.18
C ALA A 326 22.70 -13.57 -6.41
N ARG A 327 23.19 -14.23 -5.34
CA ARG A 327 24.03 -15.43 -5.44
C ARG A 327 23.31 -16.60 -6.09
N ILE A 328 22.03 -16.81 -5.78
CA ILE A 328 21.22 -17.86 -6.42
C ILE A 328 21.07 -17.55 -7.92
N LYS A 329 20.69 -16.31 -8.27
CA LYS A 329 20.59 -15.89 -9.68
C LYS A 329 21.91 -16.11 -10.45
N ASP A 330 23.03 -15.77 -9.85
CA ASP A 330 24.34 -15.93 -10.50
C ASP A 330 24.70 -17.41 -10.71
N CYS A 331 24.32 -18.28 -9.78
CA CYS A 331 24.49 -19.72 -9.96
C CYS A 331 23.71 -20.29 -11.14
N LEU A 332 22.61 -19.65 -11.53
CA LEU A 332 21.76 -20.12 -12.63
C LEU A 332 22.15 -19.50 -14.00
N ARG A 333 22.99 -18.46 -14.03
CA ARG A 333 23.41 -17.77 -15.27
C ARG A 333 24.61 -18.37 -15.95
N ASP A 334 25.34 -19.28 -15.32
CA ASP A 334 26.57 -19.85 -15.89
C ASP A 334 26.28 -20.64 -17.17
N ALA A 335 27.27 -20.61 -18.10
CA ALA A 335 27.16 -21.02 -19.51
C ALA A 335 26.60 -22.45 -19.77
N ASP A 336 26.67 -23.34 -18.79
CA ASP A 336 26.16 -24.72 -18.91
C ASP A 336 24.61 -24.79 -18.95
N LEU A 337 23.92 -23.84 -18.31
CA LEU A 337 22.47 -23.73 -18.35
C LEU A 337 21.95 -23.05 -19.63
N ILE A 338 22.72 -22.11 -20.19
CA ILE A 338 22.37 -21.43 -21.45
C ILE A 338 22.41 -22.39 -22.63
N ALA A 339 23.22 -23.45 -22.55
CA ALA A 339 23.33 -24.47 -23.59
C ALA A 339 22.12 -25.47 -23.57
N VAL A 340 21.47 -25.64 -22.41
CA VAL A 340 20.40 -26.63 -22.20
C VAL A 340 19.01 -25.99 -22.27
N SER A 341 18.87 -24.75 -21.76
CA SER A 341 17.58 -24.03 -21.76
C SER A 341 17.67 -22.80 -22.65
N LYS A 342 17.04 -22.84 -23.83
CA LYS A 342 16.81 -21.66 -24.69
C LYS A 342 15.65 -20.79 -24.18
N ASP A 343 14.88 -21.27 -23.23
CA ASP A 343 13.75 -20.54 -22.65
C ASP A 343 14.25 -19.69 -21.45
N LYS A 344 13.96 -18.40 -21.49
CA LYS A 344 14.21 -17.42 -20.42
C LYS A 344 13.37 -17.68 -19.15
N ASP A 345 12.96 -18.91 -18.94
CA ASP A 345 11.98 -19.31 -17.94
C ASP A 345 12.59 -19.88 -16.65
N ASP A 346 13.91 -19.86 -16.50
CA ASP A 346 14.57 -20.22 -15.24
C ASP A 346 14.28 -19.14 -14.21
N ARG A 347 13.56 -19.52 -13.17
CA ARG A 347 12.93 -18.54 -12.29
C ARG A 347 13.29 -18.78 -10.86
N VAL A 348 13.93 -17.76 -10.29
CA VAL A 348 14.15 -17.65 -8.86
C VAL A 348 13.02 -16.82 -8.28
N ALA A 349 12.41 -17.28 -7.20
CA ALA A 349 11.43 -16.52 -6.43
C ALA A 349 11.77 -16.53 -4.95
N ARG A 350 11.33 -15.51 -4.23
CA ARG A 350 11.30 -15.52 -2.77
C ARG A 350 9.93 -15.97 -2.32
N PHE A 351 9.88 -17.14 -1.68
CA PHE A 351 8.62 -17.78 -1.37
C PHE A 351 8.01 -17.27 -0.07
N ALA A 352 8.79 -17.24 0.99
CA ALA A 352 8.42 -16.68 2.30
C ALA A 352 9.66 -16.50 3.18
N GLY A 353 9.74 -15.45 3.96
CA GLY A 353 10.81 -15.28 4.94
C GLY A 353 12.22 -15.43 4.36
N ASP A 354 12.90 -16.50 4.72
CA ASP A 354 14.22 -16.92 4.29
C ASP A 354 14.21 -18.04 3.22
N GLU A 355 13.01 -18.36 2.69
CA GLU A 355 12.81 -19.41 1.70
C GLU A 355 12.82 -18.85 0.28
N PHE A 356 13.63 -19.47 -0.58
CA PHE A 356 13.68 -19.22 -2.01
C PHE A 356 13.27 -20.46 -2.79
N THR A 357 12.75 -20.26 -3.99
CA THR A 357 12.41 -21.33 -4.91
C THR A 357 13.10 -21.12 -6.24
N VAL A 358 13.50 -22.22 -6.87
CA VAL A 358 14.09 -22.23 -8.21
C VAL A 358 13.32 -23.24 -9.05
N MET A 359 12.87 -22.82 -10.22
CA MET A 359 12.25 -23.68 -11.21
C MET A 359 13.16 -23.82 -12.42
N LEU A 360 13.51 -25.05 -12.79
CA LEU A 360 14.31 -25.37 -13.96
C LEU A 360 13.46 -26.22 -14.92
N THR A 361 13.53 -25.92 -16.20
CA THR A 361 12.74 -26.60 -17.22
C THR A 361 13.64 -27.33 -18.22
N ASN A 362 13.18 -28.51 -18.67
CA ASN A 362 13.82 -29.27 -19.73
C ASN A 362 15.26 -29.75 -19.40
N ILE A 363 15.47 -30.19 -18.15
CA ILE A 363 16.72 -30.81 -17.69
C ILE A 363 16.39 -32.23 -17.21
N ASP A 364 16.70 -33.23 -18.05
CA ASP A 364 16.41 -34.64 -17.76
C ASP A 364 17.54 -35.34 -17.01
N ASN A 365 18.74 -34.73 -16.96
CA ASN A 365 19.90 -35.33 -16.34
C ASN A 365 20.01 -34.91 -14.87
N VAL A 366 19.82 -35.88 -13.97
CA VAL A 366 19.89 -35.71 -12.51
C VAL A 366 21.29 -35.22 -12.06
N ASP A 367 22.36 -35.63 -12.72
CA ASP A 367 23.72 -35.18 -12.39
C ASP A 367 23.91 -33.69 -12.64
N VAL A 368 23.24 -33.15 -13.68
CA VAL A 368 23.24 -31.69 -13.95
C VAL A 368 22.52 -30.94 -12.84
N LEU A 369 21.37 -31.45 -12.39
CA LEU A 369 20.62 -30.87 -11.30
C LEU A 369 21.40 -30.90 -9.97
N ALA A 370 22.04 -32.05 -9.70
CA ALA A 370 22.93 -32.20 -8.55
C ALA A 370 24.09 -31.21 -8.57
N ASN A 371 24.73 -31.02 -9.73
CA ASN A 371 25.79 -30.04 -9.90
C ASN A 371 25.31 -28.59 -9.68
N ILE A 372 24.10 -28.24 -10.12
CA ILE A 372 23.50 -26.93 -9.88
C ILE A 372 23.28 -26.73 -8.38
N ALA A 373 22.66 -27.69 -7.72
CA ALA A 373 22.42 -27.64 -6.28
C ALA A 373 23.73 -27.54 -5.49
N GLN A 374 24.73 -28.37 -5.82
CA GLN A 374 26.07 -28.33 -5.20
C GLN A 374 26.76 -26.98 -5.41
N ARG A 375 26.62 -26.37 -6.58
CA ARG A 375 27.18 -25.04 -6.87
C ARG A 375 26.51 -23.96 -6.01
N ILE A 376 25.21 -24.05 -5.80
CA ILE A 376 24.51 -23.13 -4.90
C ILE A 376 25.06 -23.32 -3.47
N VAL A 377 25.09 -24.55 -2.95
CA VAL A 377 25.62 -24.84 -1.61
C VAL A 377 27.03 -24.29 -1.45
N ALA A 378 27.94 -24.58 -2.36
CA ALA A 378 29.33 -24.13 -2.32
C ALA A 378 29.48 -22.59 -2.37
N LYS A 379 28.58 -21.89 -3.05
CA LYS A 379 28.59 -20.41 -3.07
C LYS A 379 28.21 -19.84 -1.69
N PHE A 380 27.34 -20.51 -0.95
CA PHE A 380 26.89 -20.08 0.37
C PHE A 380 27.88 -20.43 1.50
N GLU A 381 28.83 -21.30 1.29
CA GLU A 381 29.94 -21.53 2.23
C GLU A 381 30.85 -20.31 2.39
N LYS A 382 30.84 -19.40 1.40
CA LYS A 382 31.57 -18.15 1.47
C LYS A 382 30.84 -17.12 2.29
N SER A 383 31.55 -16.40 3.16
CA SER A 383 30.98 -15.31 3.94
C SER A 383 30.32 -14.24 3.07
N PHE A 384 29.37 -13.55 3.66
CA PHE A 384 28.72 -12.38 3.10
C PHE A 384 29.31 -11.14 3.76
N ASP A 385 29.83 -10.21 2.97
CA ASP A 385 30.24 -8.89 3.48
C ASP A 385 29.03 -7.95 3.45
N ILE A 386 28.40 -7.78 4.60
CA ILE A 386 27.17 -7.01 4.73
C ILE A 386 27.41 -5.87 5.72
N LYS A 387 27.41 -4.64 5.24
CA LYS A 387 27.56 -3.43 6.07
C LYS A 387 28.78 -3.49 7.00
N GLY A 388 29.87 -4.13 6.55
CA GLY A 388 31.10 -4.28 7.31
C GLY A 388 31.12 -5.47 8.28
N TYR A 389 30.08 -6.30 8.28
CA TYR A 389 30.05 -7.57 9.01
C TYR A 389 30.30 -8.75 8.06
N ASN A 390 31.16 -9.66 8.48
CA ASN A 390 31.33 -10.95 7.81
C ASN A 390 30.30 -11.94 8.36
N VAL A 391 29.18 -12.10 7.65
CA VAL A 391 28.08 -13.00 8.04
C VAL A 391 28.25 -14.35 7.34
N PHE A 392 28.08 -15.44 8.08
CA PHE A 392 28.07 -16.80 7.55
C PHE A 392 26.66 -17.35 7.58
N SER A 393 26.17 -17.82 6.44
CA SER A 393 24.91 -18.55 6.32
C SER A 393 25.06 -19.59 5.23
N THR A 394 24.73 -20.82 5.53
CA THR A 394 24.63 -21.91 4.58
C THR A 394 23.20 -22.06 4.07
N VAL A 395 22.96 -23.02 3.19
CA VAL A 395 21.63 -23.31 2.66
C VAL A 395 21.32 -24.79 2.71
N SER A 396 20.05 -25.10 2.97
CA SER A 396 19.48 -26.43 2.81
C SER A 396 18.55 -26.43 1.60
N ILE A 397 18.74 -27.40 0.69
CA ILE A 397 18.02 -27.46 -0.58
C ILE A 397 17.24 -28.77 -0.69
N GLY A 398 15.96 -28.69 -1.02
CA GLY A 398 15.12 -29.83 -1.39
C GLY A 398 14.75 -29.78 -2.86
N ILE A 399 14.79 -30.92 -3.54
CA ILE A 399 14.63 -31.03 -4.99
C ILE A 399 13.53 -32.04 -5.29
N ALA A 400 12.53 -31.63 -6.09
CA ALA A 400 11.48 -32.49 -6.60
C ALA A 400 11.40 -32.41 -8.12
N LEU A 401 11.12 -33.53 -8.76
CA LEU A 401 11.10 -33.70 -10.21
C LEU A 401 9.67 -33.92 -10.71
N PHE A 402 9.29 -33.21 -11.77
CA PHE A 402 8.05 -33.48 -12.52
C PHE A 402 8.38 -34.33 -13.75
N PRO A 403 7.63 -35.37 -14.05
CA PRO A 403 6.41 -35.87 -13.34
C PRO A 403 6.68 -36.87 -12.21
N GLU A 404 7.91 -37.28 -11.95
CA GLU A 404 8.29 -38.40 -11.08
C GLU A 404 7.86 -38.18 -9.62
N ASP A 405 8.14 -37.00 -9.07
CA ASP A 405 7.87 -36.68 -7.68
C ASP A 405 6.55 -35.90 -7.49
N GLY A 406 5.75 -35.74 -8.55
CA GLY A 406 4.46 -35.08 -8.45
C GLY A 406 3.92 -34.65 -9.80
N ASP A 407 2.61 -34.67 -9.94
CA ASP A 407 1.91 -34.34 -11.16
C ASP A 407 1.22 -32.96 -11.15
N ASN A 408 1.27 -32.25 -10.02
CA ASN A 408 0.67 -30.94 -9.84
C ASN A 408 1.53 -30.05 -8.93
N VAL A 409 1.21 -28.74 -8.88
CA VAL A 409 1.93 -27.75 -8.09
C VAL A 409 2.01 -28.13 -6.62
N GLN A 410 0.89 -28.58 -6.06
CA GLN A 410 0.79 -28.87 -4.63
C GLN A 410 1.70 -30.02 -4.23
N SER A 411 1.67 -31.15 -4.98
CA SER A 411 2.52 -32.30 -4.69
C SER A 411 4.00 -32.01 -4.88
N LEU A 412 4.39 -31.33 -5.97
CA LEU A 412 5.78 -30.92 -6.19
C LEU A 412 6.33 -30.01 -5.11
N MET A 413 5.55 -29.00 -4.70
CA MET A 413 5.96 -28.08 -3.64
C MET A 413 6.10 -28.82 -2.30
N GLN A 414 5.13 -29.67 -1.96
CA GLN A 414 5.19 -30.46 -0.74
C GLN A 414 6.42 -31.38 -0.71
N HIS A 415 6.71 -32.04 -1.81
CA HIS A 415 7.82 -32.98 -1.89
C HIS A 415 9.20 -32.28 -1.88
N ALA A 416 9.31 -31.13 -2.53
CA ALA A 416 10.52 -30.32 -2.44
C ALA A 416 10.75 -29.78 -1.00
N ASP A 417 9.69 -29.37 -0.31
CA ASP A 417 9.77 -28.93 1.09
C ASP A 417 10.18 -30.09 2.03
N VAL A 418 9.60 -31.29 1.84
CA VAL A 418 10.00 -32.51 2.57
C VAL A 418 11.48 -32.79 2.40
N ALA A 419 12.00 -32.74 1.17
CA ALA A 419 13.39 -32.98 0.87
C ALA A 419 14.30 -31.91 1.49
N MET A 420 13.90 -30.65 1.49
CA MET A 420 14.61 -29.53 2.13
C MET A 420 14.70 -29.73 3.67
N ASN A 421 13.58 -30.10 4.29
CA ASN A 421 13.57 -30.39 5.72
C ASN A 421 14.47 -31.58 6.08
N HIS A 422 14.51 -32.60 5.22
CA HIS A 422 15.44 -33.71 5.39
C HIS A 422 16.89 -33.27 5.25
N ALA A 423 17.22 -32.37 4.32
CA ALA A 423 18.54 -31.75 4.22
C ALA A 423 18.95 -31.03 5.52
N LYS A 424 18.02 -30.28 6.13
CA LYS A 424 18.26 -29.64 7.45
C LYS A 424 18.56 -30.67 8.56
N GLU A 425 17.90 -31.80 8.52
CA GLU A 425 18.10 -32.88 9.53
C GLU A 425 19.43 -33.60 9.36
N LEU A 426 19.89 -33.78 8.13
CA LEU A 426 21.21 -34.38 7.82
C LEU A 426 22.41 -33.46 8.13
N GLY A 427 22.19 -32.36 8.83
CA GLY A 427 23.26 -31.47 9.29
C GLY A 427 23.33 -30.14 8.57
N ARG A 428 22.35 -29.78 7.73
CA ARG A 428 22.33 -28.55 6.91
C ARG A 428 23.44 -28.46 5.89
N ASN A 429 23.56 -27.33 5.21
CA ASN A 429 24.60 -27.09 4.20
C ASN A 429 24.69 -28.22 3.15
N ASN A 430 23.56 -28.71 2.70
CA ASN A 430 23.49 -29.78 1.70
C ASN A 430 22.20 -29.69 0.88
N TYR A 431 22.07 -30.58 -0.10
CA TYR A 431 20.86 -30.76 -0.89
C TYR A 431 20.37 -32.20 -0.85
N GLN A 432 19.07 -32.39 -0.96
CA GLN A 432 18.43 -33.71 -1.06
C GLN A 432 17.42 -33.74 -2.20
N PHE A 433 17.44 -34.84 -2.95
CA PHE A 433 16.32 -35.16 -3.84
C PHE A 433 15.22 -35.83 -3.03
N PHE A 434 13.97 -35.55 -3.37
CA PHE A 434 12.85 -36.20 -2.73
C PHE A 434 12.91 -37.71 -2.97
N SER A 435 12.56 -38.49 -1.95
CA SER A 435 12.26 -39.91 -2.07
C SER A 435 11.03 -40.23 -1.23
N ALA A 436 10.31 -41.29 -1.60
CA ALA A 436 9.09 -41.69 -0.90
C ALA A 436 9.37 -42.05 0.57
N GLU A 437 10.55 -42.60 0.85
CA GLU A 437 10.98 -42.96 2.21
C GLU A 437 11.10 -41.73 3.14
N MET A 438 11.32 -40.53 2.60
CA MET A 438 11.36 -39.29 3.40
C MET A 438 10.00 -38.93 3.96
N ASN A 439 8.92 -39.20 3.25
CA ASN A 439 7.56 -39.02 3.77
C ASN A 439 7.29 -39.98 4.92
N ASP A 440 7.68 -41.24 4.77
CA ASP A 440 7.49 -42.25 5.81
C ASP A 440 8.27 -41.87 7.07
N TYR A 441 9.52 -41.41 6.92
CA TYR A 441 10.35 -40.91 8.01
C TYR A 441 9.71 -39.72 8.76
N LEU A 442 9.21 -38.73 8.03
CA LEU A 442 8.52 -37.59 8.66
C LEU A 442 7.26 -38.02 9.41
N TYR A 443 6.48 -38.90 8.81
CA TYR A 443 5.28 -39.42 9.44
C TYR A 443 5.60 -40.19 10.73
N GLU A 444 6.60 -41.08 10.68
CA GLU A 444 7.07 -41.83 11.86
C GLU A 444 7.56 -40.90 12.97
N ARG A 445 8.24 -39.84 12.61
CA ARG A 445 8.75 -38.84 13.57
C ARG A 445 7.61 -38.08 14.26
N LEU A 446 6.64 -37.57 13.50
CA LEU A 446 5.46 -36.90 14.04
C LEU A 446 4.66 -37.82 14.98
N GLN A 447 4.51 -39.08 14.56
CA GLN A 447 3.86 -40.09 15.37
C GLN A 447 4.64 -40.35 16.68
N THR A 448 5.97 -40.48 16.59
CA THR A 448 6.83 -40.67 17.75
C THR A 448 6.77 -39.48 18.71
N GLU A 449 6.72 -38.26 18.23
CA GLU A 449 6.53 -37.05 19.07
C GLU A 449 5.20 -37.11 19.82
N GLN A 450 4.13 -37.43 19.13
CA GLN A 450 2.79 -37.52 19.71
C GLN A 450 2.73 -38.63 20.79
N ASP A 451 3.29 -39.77 20.48
CA ASP A 451 3.32 -40.94 21.37
C ASP A 451 4.19 -40.66 22.61
N LEU A 452 5.34 -39.97 22.49
CA LEU A 452 6.21 -39.59 23.60
C LEU A 452 5.51 -38.66 24.59
N ARG A 453 4.68 -37.71 24.13
CA ARG A 453 3.90 -36.84 25.03
C ARG A 453 2.97 -37.66 25.93
N GLN A 454 2.38 -38.72 25.37
CA GLN A 454 1.47 -39.61 26.13
C GLN A 454 2.22 -40.63 26.99
N ALA A 455 3.42 -41.04 26.59
CA ALA A 455 4.22 -42.04 27.28
C ALA A 455 4.56 -41.66 28.72
N LEU A 456 4.85 -40.39 28.99
CA LEU A 456 5.09 -39.86 30.33
C LEU A 456 3.85 -40.01 31.24
N GLU A 457 2.68 -39.65 30.71
CA GLU A 457 1.42 -39.73 31.48
C GLU A 457 0.98 -41.19 31.74
N ARG A 458 1.28 -42.09 30.79
CA ARG A 458 0.86 -43.50 30.85
C ARG A 458 1.87 -44.42 31.50
N ASN A 459 2.99 -43.90 32.02
CA ASN A 459 4.06 -44.68 32.65
C ASN A 459 4.61 -45.77 31.71
N GLU A 460 4.83 -45.46 30.45
CA GLU A 460 5.34 -46.39 29.47
C GLU A 460 6.87 -46.49 29.46
N PHE A 461 7.57 -45.67 30.24
CA PHE A 461 9.03 -45.72 30.38
C PHE A 461 9.46 -46.74 31.40
N LEU A 462 10.59 -47.40 31.14
CA LEU A 462 11.22 -48.40 31.99
C LEU A 462 12.72 -48.11 32.09
N LEU A 463 13.34 -48.43 33.22
CA LEU A 463 14.79 -48.42 33.35
C LEU A 463 15.34 -49.84 33.36
N PHE A 464 16.29 -50.09 32.47
CA PHE A 464 17.12 -51.27 32.50
C PHE A 464 18.44 -50.90 33.17
N TYR A 465 19.05 -51.82 33.88
CA TYR A 465 20.27 -51.58 34.64
C TYR A 465 21.36 -52.49 34.14
N GLN A 466 22.42 -51.90 33.60
CA GLN A 466 23.60 -52.64 33.13
C GLN A 466 24.68 -52.62 34.20
N PRO A 467 25.18 -53.80 34.68
CA PRO A 467 26.20 -53.84 35.74
C PRO A 467 27.54 -53.31 35.22
N GLN A 468 28.19 -52.52 36.08
CA GLN A 468 29.55 -52.04 35.90
C GLN A 468 30.46 -52.88 36.80
N ILE A 469 31.46 -53.54 36.21
CA ILE A 469 32.35 -54.49 36.89
C ILE A 469 33.76 -53.90 36.99
N ASP A 470 34.34 -53.93 38.16
CA ASP A 470 35.75 -53.63 38.34
C ASP A 470 36.61 -54.71 37.68
N VAL A 471 37.47 -54.31 36.74
CA VAL A 471 38.29 -55.27 35.93
C VAL A 471 39.26 -56.06 36.78
N LYS A 472 39.73 -55.51 37.89
CA LYS A 472 40.73 -56.17 38.77
C LYS A 472 40.09 -57.13 39.76
N THR A 473 39.00 -56.71 40.39
CA THR A 473 38.33 -57.45 41.44
C THR A 473 37.23 -58.36 40.93
N GLN A 474 36.77 -58.16 39.68
CA GLN A 474 35.64 -58.87 39.08
C GLN A 474 34.31 -58.67 39.87
N GLN A 475 34.26 -57.67 40.73
CA GLN A 475 33.07 -57.36 41.52
C GLN A 475 32.20 -56.25 40.86
N ILE A 476 30.91 -56.28 41.06
CA ILE A 476 29.97 -55.25 40.66
C ILE A 476 30.22 -54.00 41.50
N ILE A 477 30.57 -52.91 40.91
CA ILE A 477 30.79 -51.60 41.57
C ILE A 477 29.66 -50.61 41.34
N GLY A 478 28.77 -50.88 40.40
CA GLY A 478 27.64 -50.01 40.10
C GLY A 478 26.81 -50.49 38.92
N PHE A 479 25.87 -49.68 38.53
CA PHE A 479 25.00 -49.94 37.42
C PHE A 479 24.83 -48.66 36.57
N GLU A 480 24.62 -48.84 35.29
CA GLU A 480 24.14 -47.76 34.40
C GLU A 480 22.65 -47.92 34.17
N ALA A 481 21.88 -46.85 34.44
CA ALA A 481 20.45 -46.82 34.18
C ALA A 481 20.23 -46.46 32.72
N LEU A 482 19.62 -47.35 31.97
CA LEU A 482 19.38 -47.26 30.57
C LEU A 482 17.88 -47.17 30.30
N LEU A 483 17.44 -46.02 29.76
CA LEU A 483 16.04 -45.78 29.44
C LEU A 483 15.54 -46.72 28.32
N ARG A 484 14.35 -47.24 28.51
CA ARG A 484 13.57 -48.02 27.51
C ARG A 484 12.17 -47.49 27.48
N TRP A 485 11.54 -47.58 26.35
CA TRP A 485 10.14 -47.22 26.15
C TRP A 485 9.32 -48.45 25.75
N LEU A 486 8.40 -48.85 26.62
CA LEU A 486 7.46 -49.92 26.34
C LEU A 486 6.26 -49.36 25.58
N HIS A 487 6.44 -49.19 24.28
CA HIS A 487 5.42 -48.65 23.42
C HIS A 487 4.27 -49.64 23.24
N PRO A 488 2.98 -49.21 23.36
CA PRO A 488 1.83 -50.12 23.34
C PRO A 488 1.67 -50.92 22.03
N ILE A 489 2.16 -50.37 20.90
CA ILE A 489 2.06 -51.02 19.58
C ILE A 489 3.41 -51.57 19.12
N LYS A 490 4.49 -50.78 19.25
CA LYS A 490 5.82 -51.11 18.71
C LYS A 490 6.65 -52.00 19.65
N GLY A 491 6.15 -52.29 20.87
CA GLY A 491 6.87 -53.09 21.87
C GLY A 491 8.00 -52.30 22.56
N LEU A 492 9.05 -53.01 22.97
CA LEU A 492 10.16 -52.40 23.69
C LEU A 492 11.13 -51.68 22.77
N LEU A 493 11.17 -50.33 22.87
CA LEU A 493 12.01 -49.45 22.08
C LEU A 493 13.28 -49.03 22.83
N GLY A 494 14.40 -49.01 22.11
CA GLY A 494 15.67 -48.49 22.61
C GLY A 494 15.77 -46.98 22.49
N PRO A 495 16.71 -46.33 23.21
CA PRO A 495 16.83 -44.87 23.23
C PRO A 495 17.13 -44.25 21.87
N LEU A 496 17.86 -44.89 20.98
CA LEU A 496 18.20 -44.38 19.65
C LEU A 496 16.98 -44.09 18.76
N THR A 497 15.83 -44.74 19.05
CA THR A 497 14.60 -44.54 18.25
C THR A 497 13.82 -43.31 18.64
N PHE A 498 14.02 -42.73 19.83
CA PHE A 498 13.16 -41.63 20.32
C PHE A 498 13.89 -40.50 21.02
N ILE A 499 15.16 -40.68 21.46
CA ILE A 499 15.89 -39.62 22.19
C ILE A 499 16.08 -38.37 21.34
N GLU A 500 16.41 -38.52 20.09
CA GLU A 500 16.57 -37.37 19.16
C GLU A 500 15.28 -36.54 19.03
N VAL A 501 14.13 -37.21 18.94
CA VAL A 501 12.83 -36.55 18.91
C VAL A 501 12.55 -35.88 20.24
N ALA A 502 12.84 -36.54 21.35
CA ALA A 502 12.67 -35.99 22.71
C ALA A 502 13.54 -34.73 22.93
N GLU A 503 14.77 -34.72 22.45
CA GLU A 503 15.65 -33.55 22.51
C GLU A 503 15.13 -32.40 21.68
N LYS A 504 14.79 -32.61 20.39
CA LYS A 504 14.28 -31.56 19.49
C LYS A 504 12.96 -30.95 19.99
N THR A 505 12.14 -31.71 20.67
CA THR A 505 10.84 -31.27 21.20
C THR A 505 10.90 -30.74 22.65
N GLY A 506 12.06 -30.86 23.32
CA GLY A 506 12.24 -30.49 24.72
C GLY A 506 11.65 -31.48 25.72
N LEU A 507 11.00 -32.55 25.27
CA LEU A 507 10.45 -33.60 26.12
C LEU A 507 11.53 -34.34 26.92
N ILE A 508 12.78 -34.34 26.45
CA ILE A 508 13.93 -34.92 27.11
C ILE A 508 14.12 -34.40 28.54
N ILE A 509 13.67 -33.19 28.85
CA ILE A 509 13.76 -32.59 30.18
C ILE A 509 12.87 -33.34 31.17
N ALA A 510 11.60 -33.49 30.82
CA ALA A 510 10.63 -34.20 31.65
C ALA A 510 10.94 -35.69 31.76
N ILE A 511 11.38 -36.32 30.68
CA ILE A 511 11.85 -37.71 30.66
C ILE A 511 13.06 -37.88 31.60
N GLY A 512 14.03 -36.96 31.52
CA GLY A 512 15.23 -37.01 32.34
C GLY A 512 14.95 -36.83 33.84
N GLU A 513 14.04 -35.95 34.19
CA GLU A 513 13.57 -35.82 35.59
C GLU A 513 12.97 -37.13 36.09
N TRP A 514 12.09 -37.75 35.32
CA TRP A 514 11.50 -39.04 35.61
C TRP A 514 12.59 -40.13 35.79
N VAL A 515 13.58 -40.19 34.88
CA VAL A 515 14.70 -41.12 34.92
C VAL A 515 15.51 -40.97 36.22
N LEU A 516 15.86 -39.74 36.61
CA LEU A 516 16.58 -39.46 37.85
C LEU A 516 15.80 -39.91 39.06
N GLN A 517 14.51 -39.60 39.14
CA GLN A 517 13.65 -40.02 40.26
C GLN A 517 13.59 -41.55 40.37
N GLN A 518 13.32 -42.24 39.25
CA GLN A 518 13.23 -43.71 39.26
C GLN A 518 14.56 -44.39 39.60
N ALA A 519 15.68 -43.85 39.06
CA ALA A 519 17.01 -44.38 39.39
C ALA A 519 17.38 -44.24 40.87
N CYS A 520 17.05 -43.07 41.47
CA CYS A 520 17.26 -42.87 42.92
C CYS A 520 16.39 -43.80 43.78
N LEU A 521 15.10 -43.93 43.44
CA LEU A 521 14.19 -44.82 44.12
C LEU A 521 14.65 -46.28 44.07
N GLN A 522 15.04 -46.76 42.92
CA GLN A 522 15.54 -48.12 42.71
C GLN A 522 16.84 -48.37 43.47
N THR A 523 17.77 -47.40 43.47
CA THR A 523 19.02 -47.47 44.20
C THR A 523 18.79 -47.59 45.69
N ARG A 524 17.86 -46.78 46.25
CA ARG A 524 17.48 -46.83 47.66
C ARG A 524 16.84 -48.18 48.03
N GLN A 525 16.02 -48.79 47.17
CA GLN A 525 15.45 -50.12 47.34
C GLN A 525 16.53 -51.19 47.41
N TRP A 526 17.54 -51.16 46.56
CA TRP A 526 18.65 -52.11 46.56
C TRP A 526 19.52 -51.95 47.79
N GLN A 527 19.85 -50.73 48.24
CA GLN A 527 20.59 -50.46 49.47
C GLN A 527 19.89 -51.06 50.69
N LYS A 528 18.57 -50.82 50.77
CA LYS A 528 17.78 -51.39 51.86
C LYS A 528 17.71 -52.92 51.86
N ARG A 529 17.67 -53.53 50.67
CA ARG A 529 17.47 -54.98 50.51
C ARG A 529 18.75 -55.80 50.67
N PHE A 530 19.89 -55.27 50.19
CA PHE A 530 21.14 -55.98 50.04
C PHE A 530 22.26 -55.46 50.96
N ASP A 531 22.04 -54.36 51.66
CA ASP A 531 23.02 -53.65 52.50
C ASP A 531 24.33 -53.31 51.75
N ILE A 532 24.23 -52.99 50.48
CA ILE A 532 25.35 -52.68 49.57
C ILE A 532 25.14 -51.32 48.97
N HIS A 533 26.19 -50.47 48.92
CA HIS A 533 26.18 -49.14 48.35
C HIS A 533 26.74 -49.15 46.90
N TRP A 534 25.92 -49.62 45.99
CA TRP A 534 26.26 -49.49 44.57
C TRP A 534 26.02 -48.09 44.06
N ARG A 535 26.84 -47.61 43.09
CA ARG A 535 26.62 -46.38 42.34
C ARG A 535 25.70 -46.66 41.17
N VAL A 536 24.78 -45.72 40.89
CA VAL A 536 23.98 -45.76 39.66
C VAL A 536 24.32 -44.54 38.82
N SER A 537 24.72 -44.77 37.58
CA SER A 537 25.02 -43.74 36.59
C SER A 537 23.77 -43.50 35.74
N VAL A 538 23.45 -42.21 35.46
CA VAL A 538 22.35 -41.78 34.61
C VAL A 538 22.91 -40.89 33.51
N ASN A 539 22.54 -41.16 32.26
CA ASN A 539 22.92 -40.33 31.12
C ASN A 539 22.09 -39.04 31.10
N LEU A 540 22.73 -37.91 30.84
CA LEU A 540 22.11 -36.59 30.72
C LEU A 540 22.31 -36.06 29.30
N SER A 541 21.27 -35.43 28.72
CA SER A 541 21.39 -34.73 27.46
C SER A 541 22.03 -33.36 27.66
N ALA A 542 22.61 -32.80 26.57
CA ALA A 542 23.17 -31.45 26.57
C ALA A 542 22.11 -30.39 26.93
N MET A 543 20.85 -30.60 26.54
CA MET A 543 19.75 -29.69 26.88
C MET A 543 19.45 -29.65 28.37
N GLN A 544 19.53 -30.80 29.04
CA GLN A 544 19.33 -30.87 30.49
C GLN A 544 20.48 -30.21 31.25
N PHE A 545 21.73 -30.38 30.77
CA PHE A 545 22.90 -29.80 31.40
C PHE A 545 22.90 -28.27 31.40
N ASN A 546 22.31 -27.66 30.38
CA ASN A 546 22.20 -26.18 30.24
C ASN A 546 21.08 -25.58 31.10
N GLN A 547 20.29 -26.37 31.83
CA GLN A 547 19.24 -25.86 32.69
C GLN A 547 19.78 -25.41 34.05
N GLN A 548 19.43 -24.19 34.47
CA GLN A 548 19.77 -23.63 35.79
C GLN A 548 19.22 -24.47 36.97
N LEU A 549 18.17 -25.24 36.72
CA LEU A 549 17.45 -26.03 37.75
C LEU A 549 17.98 -27.48 37.91
N LEU A 550 18.94 -27.92 37.10
CA LEU A 550 19.43 -29.31 37.16
C LEU A 550 19.94 -29.72 38.56
N LEU A 551 20.70 -28.84 39.23
CA LEU A 551 21.22 -29.10 40.58
C LEU A 551 20.09 -29.23 41.61
N GLU A 552 19.03 -28.45 41.49
CA GLU A 552 17.85 -28.54 42.35
C GLU A 552 17.08 -29.84 42.13
N GLN A 553 16.89 -30.25 40.90
CA GLN A 553 16.23 -31.51 40.51
C GLN A 553 16.98 -32.73 41.04
N VAL A 554 18.31 -32.74 40.87
CA VAL A 554 19.17 -33.81 41.44
C VAL A 554 19.07 -33.82 42.96
N GLY A 555 19.14 -32.64 43.61
CA GLY A 555 19.01 -32.53 45.06
C GLY A 555 17.65 -33.02 45.58
N GLN A 556 16.55 -32.71 44.90
CA GLN A 556 15.21 -33.20 45.23
C GLN A 556 15.10 -34.71 45.03
N SER A 557 15.65 -35.26 43.95
CA SER A 557 15.63 -36.71 43.67
C SER A 557 16.44 -37.52 44.66
N LEU A 558 17.52 -36.97 45.24
CA LEU A 558 18.34 -37.61 46.27
C LEU A 558 17.68 -37.53 47.65
N ASN A 559 16.86 -36.55 47.95
CA ASN A 559 16.18 -36.39 49.24
C ASN A 559 14.89 -37.22 49.35
N ASN A 560 14.29 -37.63 48.24
CA ASN A 560 13.13 -38.53 48.18
C ASN A 560 13.55 -40.01 48.26
#